data_9405d3ea46b7c8145922cfb659b4d750
#
_entry.id   9405d3ea46b7c8145922cfb659b4d750
#
_cell.length_a   1.000
_cell.length_b   1.000
_cell.length_c   1.000
_cell.angle_alpha   90.00
_cell.angle_beta   90.00
_cell.angle_gamma   90.00
#
_symmetry.space_group_name_H-M   'P 1'
#
loop_
_entity.id
_entity.type
_entity.pdbx_description
1 polymer ?
#
loop_
_entity_poly.entity_id
_entity_poly.type
_entity_poly.pdbx_seq_one_letter_code
_entity_poly.pdbx_strand_id
1 'polypeptide(L)'
;MEIAKIAAIGAAGLIAGSPAFAAPLLSSSTPYTLNASDLTQKEHELTNFPLMQSVKSAIRTLDNAQVEQIAPGRAANPDNVKRVEKILSAQDWDYLFPLRAPEYTYSNFLKAVGKFPAVCGAYSDGRDAEAICRKSLATMFAHFAQETGGHESWREQPEWRQALVYLREMGWSEEQKGGYNGECNPDTWQGQTWPCGKDKDGDYMSYFGRGAKQLSYNYNYGPFSDAMYGDVRPLLDKPELVADSWLNLASALFFFVYPQPPKPGMLHVIDGTWTPNAHDKESGLVPGFGVTIQIINGGVECGGEAENAQSLNRIAYYKEFAKYLKVPVPADEVLGCKKMKQFDAGGSGALPIYWEMDWSWSTTTPDGQAYACQLVGYQTPFSAFKEGDYAKCVQNHFNVKIVNEASGGTTPAPQPQPAPTPEPSASNVAPVARISGPVGAVDAGSKVSLSAAGSSDANGDALTYTWMTQSGQTLSGKDKSVVTFNAPESASDAQYTVSLKVDDGKLSDTVSYVLNVKAKTKTPDAGPVSYPSWSASQSWKPGDIVLNQGALYQCKPFPAGGWCGVAPAYYEPGAGISWQDAWDAL
;
A
#
# COMPACT_ATOMS: atom_id res chain seq x y z
N MET A 1 -36.83 -0.63 -21.66
CA MET A 1 -36.38 -0.44 -20.28
C MET A 1 -35.34 -1.53 -20.04
N GLU A 2 -34.12 -1.28 -20.56
CA GLU A 2 -33.00 -2.21 -20.42
C GLU A 2 -32.34 -1.96 -19.06
N ILE A 3 -32.44 -2.95 -18.18
CA ILE A 3 -31.77 -2.97 -16.88
C ILE A 3 -30.31 -3.34 -17.17
N ALA A 4 -29.42 -2.37 -17.02
CA ALA A 4 -27.99 -2.60 -17.14
C ALA A 4 -27.56 -3.62 -16.08
N LYS A 5 -27.12 -4.80 -16.51
CA LYS A 5 -26.40 -5.76 -15.67
C LYS A 5 -25.08 -5.11 -15.26
N ILE A 6 -24.95 -4.75 -14.00
CA ILE A 6 -23.67 -4.32 -13.43
C ILE A 6 -22.83 -5.59 -13.22
N ALA A 7 -22.02 -5.91 -14.22
CA ALA A 7 -20.96 -6.88 -14.03
C ALA A 7 -19.80 -6.17 -13.34
N ALA A 8 -19.47 -6.56 -12.13
CA ALA A 8 -18.21 -6.20 -11.48
C ALA A 8 -17.07 -6.90 -12.24
N ILE A 9 -16.61 -6.29 -13.32
CA ILE A 9 -15.44 -6.79 -14.04
C ILE A 9 -14.21 -6.32 -13.24
N GLY A 10 -13.64 -7.23 -12.48
CA GLY A 10 -12.31 -7.04 -11.93
C GLY A 10 -11.32 -6.85 -13.08
N ALA A 11 -10.74 -5.68 -13.22
CA ALA A 11 -9.70 -5.42 -14.19
C ALA A 11 -8.47 -6.26 -13.82
N ALA A 12 -8.31 -7.42 -14.47
CA ALA A 12 -7.04 -8.13 -14.52
C ALA A 12 -6.10 -7.27 -15.37
N GLY A 13 -5.15 -6.59 -14.73
CA GLY A 13 -4.04 -5.95 -15.43
C GLY A 13 -3.27 -7.03 -16.19
N LEU A 14 -3.33 -7.00 -17.52
CA LEU A 14 -2.50 -7.80 -18.39
C LEU A 14 -1.04 -7.34 -18.24
N ILE A 15 -0.32 -7.96 -17.32
CA ILE A 15 1.14 -7.98 -17.37
C ILE A 15 1.49 -9.13 -18.31
N ALA A 16 2.01 -8.81 -19.48
CA ALA A 16 2.56 -9.77 -20.40
C ALA A 16 3.75 -10.48 -19.73
N GLY A 17 3.50 -11.66 -19.18
CA GLY A 17 4.53 -12.55 -18.68
C GLY A 17 5.28 -13.16 -19.85
N SER A 18 6.57 -12.85 -19.98
CA SER A 18 7.48 -13.64 -20.80
C SER A 18 7.54 -15.07 -20.25
N PRO A 19 7.52 -16.11 -21.09
CA PRO A 19 7.66 -17.47 -20.60
C PRO A 19 9.07 -17.65 -20.03
N ALA A 20 9.16 -17.82 -18.72
CA ALA A 20 10.38 -18.26 -18.09
C ALA A 20 10.63 -19.72 -18.49
N PHE A 21 11.65 -19.95 -19.31
CA PHE A 21 12.23 -21.28 -19.48
C PHE A 21 12.86 -21.68 -18.13
N ALA A 22 12.16 -22.49 -17.37
CA ALA A 22 12.76 -23.16 -16.22
C ALA A 22 13.83 -24.14 -16.74
N ALA A 23 15.10 -23.80 -16.59
CA ALA A 23 16.16 -24.75 -16.68
C ALA A 23 15.97 -25.78 -15.56
N PRO A 24 16.16 -27.11 -15.80
CA PRO A 24 16.06 -28.09 -14.74
C PRO A 24 17.19 -27.84 -13.75
N LEU A 25 16.82 -27.35 -12.56
CA LEU A 25 17.74 -27.26 -11.44
C LEU A 25 18.19 -28.67 -11.06
N LEU A 26 19.48 -28.93 -11.12
CA LEU A 26 20.09 -30.15 -10.59
C LEU A 26 19.83 -30.13 -9.07
N SER A 27 18.77 -30.82 -8.64
CA SER A 27 18.51 -30.98 -7.21
C SER A 27 19.66 -31.83 -6.62
N SER A 28 20.47 -31.22 -5.75
CA SER A 28 21.39 -32.03 -4.93
C SER A 28 20.53 -32.95 -4.08
N SER A 29 20.90 -34.23 -4.03
CA SER A 29 20.19 -35.24 -3.25
C SER A 29 20.25 -34.99 -1.74
N THR A 30 21.14 -34.12 -1.29
CA THR A 30 21.34 -33.73 0.12
C THR A 30 20.75 -32.33 0.36
N PRO A 31 19.80 -32.21 1.30
CA PRO A 31 19.25 -30.90 1.64
C PRO A 31 20.32 -29.92 2.14
N TYR A 32 20.25 -28.65 1.68
CA TYR A 32 21.09 -27.59 2.22
C TYR A 32 20.62 -27.25 3.65
N THR A 33 21.54 -27.15 4.60
CA THR A 33 21.19 -26.92 6.01
C THR A 33 21.15 -25.43 6.31
N LEU A 34 20.03 -24.97 6.84
CA LEU A 34 19.81 -23.59 7.33
C LEU A 34 19.47 -23.59 8.81
N ASN A 35 19.89 -22.56 9.53
CA ASN A 35 19.51 -22.37 10.94
C ASN A 35 18.18 -21.59 11.03
N ALA A 36 17.26 -22.05 11.88
CA ALA A 36 15.97 -21.37 12.08
C ALA A 36 16.13 -19.93 12.59
N SER A 37 17.11 -19.68 13.47
CA SER A 37 17.39 -18.33 13.96
C SER A 37 17.81 -17.37 12.85
N ASP A 38 18.61 -17.85 11.88
CA ASP A 38 19.10 -17.02 10.78
C ASP A 38 17.96 -16.65 9.82
N LEU A 39 17.03 -17.58 9.59
CA LEU A 39 15.81 -17.31 8.80
C LEU A 39 14.91 -16.28 9.49
N THR A 40 14.70 -16.41 10.79
CA THR A 40 13.91 -15.45 11.58
C THR A 40 14.56 -14.06 11.58
N GLN A 41 15.88 -14.01 11.76
CA GLN A 41 16.62 -12.75 11.68
C GLN A 41 16.50 -12.12 10.30
N LYS A 42 16.61 -12.92 9.24
CA LYS A 42 16.49 -12.44 7.85
C LYS A 42 15.09 -11.91 7.55
N GLU A 43 14.04 -12.61 7.99
CA GLU A 43 12.66 -12.12 7.89
C GLU A 43 12.49 -10.76 8.57
N HIS A 44 13.01 -10.62 9.79
CA HIS A 44 12.98 -9.38 10.53
C HIS A 44 13.75 -8.26 9.81
N GLU A 45 14.97 -8.53 9.34
CA GLU A 45 15.77 -7.55 8.58
C GLU A 45 15.03 -7.02 7.35
N LEU A 46 14.37 -7.91 6.61
CA LEU A 46 13.65 -7.56 5.38
C LEU A 46 12.31 -6.84 5.63
N THR A 47 11.74 -6.95 6.83
CA THR A 47 10.43 -6.37 7.16
C THR A 47 10.48 -5.24 8.19
N ASN A 48 11.63 -4.97 8.82
CA ASN A 48 11.76 -3.95 9.86
C ASN A 48 12.11 -2.57 9.29
N PHE A 49 11.17 -1.96 8.58
CA PHE A 49 11.29 -0.57 8.11
C PHE A 49 9.97 0.21 8.37
N PRO A 50 10.01 1.56 8.47
CA PRO A 50 8.88 2.34 9.00
C PRO A 50 7.54 2.08 8.33
N LEU A 51 7.49 2.03 6.99
CA LEU A 51 6.23 1.79 6.28
C LEU A 51 5.67 0.39 6.58
N MET A 52 6.51 -0.65 6.56
CA MET A 52 6.09 -2.01 6.90
C MET A 52 5.57 -2.10 8.33
N GLN A 53 6.24 -1.46 9.30
CA GLN A 53 5.82 -1.45 10.70
C GLN A 53 4.49 -0.69 10.89
N SER A 54 4.33 0.44 10.19
CA SER A 54 3.07 1.19 10.19
C SER A 54 1.91 0.35 9.65
N VAL A 55 2.14 -0.34 8.53
CA VAL A 55 1.13 -1.25 7.95
C VAL A 55 0.84 -2.42 8.87
N LYS A 56 1.87 -3.12 9.37
CA LYS A 56 1.68 -4.22 10.36
C LYS A 56 0.89 -3.77 11.58
N SER A 57 1.10 -2.54 12.07
CA SER A 57 0.32 -1.98 13.16
C SER A 57 -1.15 -1.76 12.79
N ALA A 58 -1.41 -1.23 11.59
CA ALA A 58 -2.77 -0.91 11.12
C ALA A 58 -3.62 -2.16 10.85
N ILE A 59 -3.00 -3.25 10.38
CA ILE A 59 -3.71 -4.50 10.04
C ILE A 59 -3.87 -5.48 11.22
N ARG A 60 -3.34 -5.16 12.40
CA ARG A 60 -3.53 -6.02 13.58
C ARG A 60 -5.00 -6.24 13.87
N THR A 61 -5.33 -7.45 14.28
CA THR A 61 -6.70 -7.86 14.60
C THR A 61 -6.83 -8.26 16.07
N LEU A 62 -8.01 -8.01 16.63
CA LEU A 62 -8.39 -8.50 17.93
C LEU A 62 -8.76 -10.00 17.84
N ASP A 63 -8.53 -10.75 18.91
CA ASP A 63 -8.97 -12.14 18.99
C ASP A 63 -10.51 -12.27 18.83
N ASN A 64 -10.97 -13.31 18.11
CA ASN A 64 -12.38 -13.48 17.82
C ASN A 64 -13.25 -13.69 19.06
N ALA A 65 -12.73 -14.36 20.11
CA ALA A 65 -13.47 -14.52 21.35
C ALA A 65 -13.69 -13.18 22.06
N GLN A 66 -12.74 -12.25 21.95
CA GLN A 66 -12.88 -10.87 22.44
C GLN A 66 -13.86 -10.07 21.56
N VAL A 67 -13.82 -10.24 20.25
CA VAL A 67 -14.77 -9.59 19.31
C VAL A 67 -16.19 -9.99 19.61
N GLU A 68 -16.45 -11.27 19.88
CA GLU A 68 -17.79 -11.76 20.22
C GLU A 68 -18.35 -11.17 21.53
N GLN A 69 -17.49 -10.66 22.40
CA GLN A 69 -17.89 -9.97 23.63
C GLN A 69 -18.31 -8.50 23.41
N ILE A 70 -18.08 -7.93 22.24
CA ILE A 70 -18.42 -6.54 21.93
C ILE A 70 -19.94 -6.41 21.79
N ALA A 71 -20.51 -5.45 22.52
CA ALA A 71 -21.94 -5.13 22.48
C ALA A 71 -22.15 -3.64 22.70
N PRO A 72 -23.23 -3.04 22.15
CA PRO A 72 -23.53 -1.63 22.34
C PRO A 72 -23.59 -1.21 23.81
N GLY A 73 -22.89 -0.13 24.17
CA GLY A 73 -22.88 0.45 25.52
C GLY A 73 -22.05 -0.31 26.56
N ARG A 74 -21.36 -1.39 26.19
CA ARG A 74 -20.58 -2.19 27.15
C ARG A 74 -19.33 -1.46 27.58
N ALA A 75 -19.15 -1.22 28.88
CA ALA A 75 -17.99 -0.51 29.42
C ALA A 75 -16.63 -1.18 29.09
N ALA A 76 -16.63 -2.51 28.89
CA ALA A 76 -15.44 -3.28 28.52
C ALA A 76 -15.13 -3.28 27.01
N ASN A 77 -15.88 -2.58 26.16
CA ASN A 77 -15.55 -2.45 24.75
C ASN A 77 -14.15 -1.84 24.55
N PRO A 78 -13.42 -2.23 23.49
CA PRO A 78 -12.17 -1.57 23.11
C PRO A 78 -12.34 -0.07 22.88
N ASP A 79 -11.26 0.69 23.08
CA ASP A 79 -11.32 2.17 23.01
C ASP A 79 -11.71 2.71 21.62
N ASN A 80 -11.33 2.03 20.55
CA ASN A 80 -11.77 2.38 19.20
C ASN A 80 -13.28 2.19 19.01
N VAL A 81 -13.86 1.13 19.58
CA VAL A 81 -15.31 0.91 19.61
C VAL A 81 -16.01 1.99 20.42
N LYS A 82 -15.52 2.30 21.62
CA LYS A 82 -16.05 3.41 22.44
C LYS A 82 -16.00 4.76 21.72
N ARG A 83 -14.95 5.00 20.92
CA ARG A 83 -14.87 6.23 20.10
C ARG A 83 -15.95 6.25 19.03
N VAL A 84 -16.19 5.11 18.37
CA VAL A 84 -17.31 5.00 17.42
C VAL A 84 -18.65 5.24 18.11
N GLU A 85 -18.89 4.66 19.27
CA GLU A 85 -20.16 4.83 20.02
C GLU A 85 -20.42 6.29 20.46
N LYS A 86 -19.38 7.10 20.67
CA LYS A 86 -19.50 8.55 20.92
C LYS A 86 -19.94 9.34 19.68
N ILE A 87 -19.57 8.84 18.48
CA ILE A 87 -19.83 9.52 17.22
C ILE A 87 -21.14 9.07 16.59
N LEU A 88 -21.48 7.81 16.74
CA LEU A 88 -22.57 7.12 16.06
C LEU A 88 -23.29 6.21 17.05
N SER A 89 -24.51 6.55 17.41
CA SER A 89 -25.38 5.73 18.24
C SER A 89 -26.12 4.65 17.44
N ALA A 90 -26.82 3.73 18.10
CA ALA A 90 -27.69 2.78 17.43
C ALA A 90 -28.84 3.48 16.67
N GLN A 91 -29.36 4.59 17.21
CA GLN A 91 -30.38 5.39 16.53
C GLN A 91 -29.81 6.07 15.26
N ASP A 92 -28.56 6.55 15.31
CA ASP A 92 -27.91 7.07 14.11
C ASP A 92 -27.73 5.99 13.05
N TRP A 93 -27.36 4.76 13.44
CA TRP A 93 -27.27 3.61 12.53
C TRP A 93 -28.59 3.32 11.85
N ASP A 94 -29.69 3.28 12.61
CA ASP A 94 -31.04 3.07 12.09
C ASP A 94 -31.49 4.22 11.16
N TYR A 95 -31.13 5.46 11.50
CA TYR A 95 -31.40 6.62 10.66
C TYR A 95 -30.61 6.59 9.35
N LEU A 96 -29.32 6.26 9.40
CA LEU A 96 -28.42 6.29 8.23
C LEU A 96 -28.73 5.14 7.26
N PHE A 97 -29.13 3.98 7.78
CA PHE A 97 -29.33 2.76 6.99
C PHE A 97 -30.73 2.15 7.19
N PRO A 98 -31.81 2.89 6.90
CA PRO A 98 -33.17 2.45 7.19
C PRO A 98 -33.65 1.27 6.32
N LEU A 99 -32.99 1.03 5.18
CA LEU A 99 -33.34 -0.02 4.22
C LEU A 99 -32.36 -1.20 4.24
N ARG A 100 -31.43 -1.22 5.20
CA ARG A 100 -30.40 -2.27 5.31
C ARG A 100 -31.00 -3.66 5.47
N ALA A 101 -30.32 -4.67 4.97
CA ALA A 101 -30.64 -6.06 5.27
C ALA A 101 -30.52 -6.33 6.79
N PRO A 102 -31.36 -7.22 7.35
CA PRO A 102 -31.43 -7.45 8.80
C PRO A 102 -30.11 -7.84 9.46
N GLU A 103 -29.20 -8.48 8.73
CA GLU A 103 -27.90 -8.95 9.19
C GLU A 103 -26.90 -7.80 9.43
N TYR A 104 -27.11 -6.63 8.81
CA TYR A 104 -26.28 -5.46 9.02
C TYR A 104 -26.67 -4.69 10.30
N THR A 105 -26.54 -5.35 11.43
CA THR A 105 -26.89 -4.76 12.73
C THR A 105 -25.81 -3.79 13.22
N TYR A 106 -26.20 -2.82 14.07
CA TYR A 106 -25.24 -1.94 14.75
C TYR A 106 -24.25 -2.75 15.61
N SER A 107 -24.72 -3.83 16.26
CA SER A 107 -23.84 -4.72 17.04
C SER A 107 -22.77 -5.39 16.15
N ASN A 108 -23.15 -5.87 14.96
CA ASN A 108 -22.19 -6.44 14.01
C ASN A 108 -21.20 -5.38 13.50
N PHE A 109 -21.65 -4.13 13.31
CA PHE A 109 -20.75 -3.03 12.96
C PHE A 109 -19.71 -2.75 14.07
N LEU A 110 -20.12 -2.71 15.34
CA LEU A 110 -19.20 -2.52 16.45
C LEU A 110 -18.22 -3.69 16.59
N LYS A 111 -18.65 -4.93 16.36
CA LYS A 111 -17.79 -6.11 16.32
C LYS A 111 -16.77 -6.00 15.18
N ALA A 112 -17.20 -5.61 13.99
CA ALA A 112 -16.31 -5.40 12.85
C ALA A 112 -15.26 -4.29 13.14
N VAL A 113 -15.67 -3.17 13.73
CA VAL A 113 -14.75 -2.10 14.19
C VAL A 113 -13.76 -2.64 15.22
N GLY A 114 -14.23 -3.35 16.22
CA GLY A 114 -13.38 -3.90 17.28
C GLY A 114 -12.38 -4.95 16.77
N LYS A 115 -12.72 -5.67 15.69
CA LYS A 115 -11.78 -6.61 15.06
C LYS A 115 -10.52 -5.91 14.56
N PHE A 116 -10.62 -4.65 14.13
CA PHE A 116 -9.51 -3.84 13.60
C PHE A 116 -9.23 -2.63 14.49
N PRO A 117 -8.40 -2.75 15.54
CA PRO A 117 -8.14 -1.68 16.52
C PRO A 117 -7.61 -0.37 15.92
N ALA A 118 -7.00 -0.40 14.74
CA ALA A 118 -6.53 0.80 14.04
C ALA A 118 -7.69 1.65 13.50
N VAL A 119 -8.83 1.04 13.14
CA VAL A 119 -10.01 1.78 12.70
C VAL A 119 -10.57 2.54 13.90
N CYS A 120 -10.62 3.86 13.78
CA CYS A 120 -10.95 4.75 14.90
C CYS A 120 -10.01 4.57 16.11
N GLY A 121 -8.77 4.13 15.89
CA GLY A 121 -7.74 3.93 16.91
C GLY A 121 -7.23 5.26 17.50
N ALA A 122 -6.38 5.16 18.51
CA ALA A 122 -5.65 6.30 19.06
C ALA A 122 -4.35 6.53 18.30
N TYR A 123 -3.87 7.79 18.31
CA TYR A 123 -2.58 8.20 17.74
C TYR A 123 -1.73 8.79 18.85
N SER A 124 -0.46 8.41 18.91
CA SER A 124 0.50 8.91 19.92
C SER A 124 1.31 10.11 19.41
N ASP A 125 1.14 10.50 18.16
CA ASP A 125 1.90 11.55 17.47
C ASP A 125 1.17 12.90 17.39
N GLY A 126 0.05 13.03 18.09
CA GLY A 126 -0.73 14.27 18.16
C GLY A 126 -1.82 14.42 17.10
N ARG A 127 -1.99 13.44 16.20
CA ARG A 127 -3.12 13.43 15.27
C ARG A 127 -4.46 13.36 16.01
N ASP A 128 -5.48 14.08 15.50
CA ASP A 128 -6.83 14.08 16.07
C ASP A 128 -7.56 12.77 15.73
N ALA A 129 -7.55 11.83 16.68
CA ALA A 129 -8.16 10.52 16.53
C ALA A 129 -9.69 10.58 16.32
N GLU A 130 -10.39 11.59 16.87
CA GLU A 130 -11.84 11.72 16.66
C GLU A 130 -12.15 12.27 15.26
N ALA A 131 -11.42 13.28 14.80
CA ALA A 131 -11.58 13.81 13.44
C ALA A 131 -11.27 12.74 12.37
N ILE A 132 -10.20 11.97 12.55
CA ILE A 132 -9.84 10.85 11.66
C ILE A 132 -10.91 9.76 11.69
N CYS A 133 -11.44 9.41 12.86
CA CYS A 133 -12.53 8.44 12.99
C CYS A 133 -13.78 8.90 12.23
N ARG A 134 -14.22 10.15 12.41
CA ARG A 134 -15.36 10.72 11.69
C ARG A 134 -15.17 10.67 10.17
N LYS A 135 -13.98 11.04 9.68
CA LYS A 135 -13.65 11.00 8.25
C LYS A 135 -13.60 9.55 7.73
N SER A 136 -13.06 8.62 8.50
CA SER A 136 -13.04 7.18 8.17
C SER A 136 -14.47 6.63 8.03
N LEU A 137 -15.35 6.95 8.97
CA LEU A 137 -16.76 6.53 8.93
C LEU A 137 -17.49 7.11 7.71
N ALA A 138 -17.33 8.42 7.44
CA ALA A 138 -17.95 9.05 6.27
C ALA A 138 -17.48 8.42 4.96
N THR A 139 -16.19 8.13 4.84
CA THR A 139 -15.60 7.47 3.67
C THR A 139 -16.14 6.05 3.48
N MET A 140 -16.12 5.23 4.55
CA MET A 140 -16.65 3.87 4.48
C MET A 140 -18.12 3.85 4.11
N PHE A 141 -18.95 4.69 4.71
CA PHE A 141 -20.39 4.71 4.45
C PHE A 141 -20.71 5.15 3.02
N ALA A 142 -19.95 6.08 2.46
CA ALA A 142 -20.09 6.45 1.05
C ALA A 142 -19.78 5.26 0.11
N HIS A 143 -18.76 4.48 0.44
CA HIS A 143 -18.45 3.27 -0.31
C HIS A 143 -19.52 2.18 -0.10
N PHE A 144 -20.02 1.97 1.12
CA PHE A 144 -21.14 1.04 1.35
C PHE A 144 -22.37 1.42 0.53
N ALA A 145 -22.69 2.72 0.44
CA ALA A 145 -23.84 3.19 -0.32
C ALA A 145 -23.69 2.89 -1.81
N GLN A 146 -22.49 2.99 -2.37
CA GLN A 146 -22.25 2.66 -3.78
C GLN A 146 -22.22 1.14 -4.03
N GLU A 147 -21.60 0.35 -3.13
CA GLU A 147 -21.43 -1.10 -3.33
C GLU A 147 -22.72 -1.89 -3.10
N THR A 148 -23.53 -1.47 -2.14
CA THR A 148 -24.68 -2.25 -1.62
C THR A 148 -25.98 -1.49 -1.59
N GLY A 149 -26.03 -0.29 -2.16
CA GLY A 149 -27.20 0.59 -2.13
C GLY A 149 -28.27 0.21 -3.15
N GLY A 150 -29.51 0.63 -2.88
CA GLY A 150 -30.62 0.45 -3.82
C GLY A 150 -30.55 1.34 -5.05
N HIS A 151 -29.89 2.50 -4.97
CA HIS A 151 -29.77 3.51 -6.04
C HIS A 151 -31.09 3.87 -6.72
N GLU A 152 -32.15 3.99 -5.91
CA GLU A 152 -33.53 4.16 -6.39
C GLU A 152 -34.00 5.58 -6.07
N SER A 153 -33.89 6.49 -7.04
CA SER A 153 -34.25 7.91 -6.89
C SER A 153 -35.75 8.17 -6.62
N TRP A 154 -36.61 7.17 -6.86
CA TRP A 154 -38.05 7.24 -6.62
C TRP A 154 -38.43 6.93 -5.16
N ARG A 155 -37.52 6.42 -4.33
CA ARG A 155 -37.81 6.12 -2.92
C ARG A 155 -37.87 7.39 -2.08
N GLU A 156 -38.61 7.32 -0.98
CA GLU A 156 -38.68 8.39 0.03
C GLU A 156 -37.31 8.67 0.66
N GLN A 157 -36.53 7.60 0.92
CA GLN A 157 -35.17 7.72 1.45
C GLN A 157 -34.21 8.13 0.33
N PRO A 158 -33.43 9.22 0.51
CA PRO A 158 -32.46 9.62 -0.48
C PRO A 158 -31.38 8.52 -0.68
N GLU A 159 -30.81 8.45 -1.88
CA GLU A 159 -29.92 7.35 -2.28
C GLU A 159 -28.76 7.09 -1.31
N TRP A 160 -28.16 8.15 -0.71
CA TRP A 160 -27.09 7.98 0.27
C TRP A 160 -27.54 7.25 1.55
N ARG A 161 -28.84 7.20 1.86
CA ARG A 161 -29.42 6.42 2.97
C ARG A 161 -29.96 5.07 2.55
N GLN A 162 -29.75 4.66 1.31
CA GLN A 162 -30.15 3.35 0.80
C GLN A 162 -28.98 2.34 0.83
N ALA A 163 -27.94 2.58 1.60
CA ALA A 163 -26.80 1.66 1.76
C ALA A 163 -27.20 0.36 2.49
N LEU A 164 -26.37 -0.69 2.31
CA LEU A 164 -26.50 -1.98 2.99
C LEU A 164 -27.80 -2.75 2.66
N VAL A 165 -28.41 -2.49 1.52
CA VAL A 165 -29.61 -3.22 1.05
C VAL A 165 -29.22 -4.63 0.61
N TYR A 166 -28.12 -4.75 -0.14
CA TYR A 166 -27.69 -6.04 -0.69
C TYR A 166 -26.62 -6.69 0.19
N LEU A 167 -27.00 -7.77 0.86
CA LEU A 167 -26.07 -8.60 1.63
C LEU A 167 -25.31 -9.58 0.74
N ARG A 168 -25.95 -10.04 -0.32
CA ARG A 168 -25.42 -10.87 -1.39
C ARG A 168 -25.59 -10.14 -2.71
N GLU A 169 -24.70 -10.38 -3.63
CA GLU A 169 -24.75 -9.78 -4.97
C GLU A 169 -26.09 -10.08 -5.65
N MET A 170 -26.63 -9.06 -6.30
CA MET A 170 -27.96 -9.16 -6.95
C MET A 170 -27.96 -10.26 -8.02
N GLY A 171 -28.92 -11.17 -7.90
CA GLY A 171 -29.07 -12.30 -8.82
C GLY A 171 -28.32 -13.57 -8.40
N TRP A 172 -27.61 -13.54 -7.25
CA TRP A 172 -26.94 -14.70 -6.69
C TRP A 172 -27.55 -15.16 -5.36
N SER A 173 -27.62 -16.48 -5.16
CA SER A 173 -28.02 -17.11 -3.90
C SER A 173 -27.07 -18.27 -3.56
N GLU A 174 -27.12 -18.76 -2.33
CA GLU A 174 -26.20 -19.82 -1.87
C GLU A 174 -26.47 -21.17 -2.56
N GLU A 175 -27.67 -21.36 -3.13
CA GLU A 175 -28.05 -22.58 -3.89
C GLU A 175 -27.45 -22.57 -5.31
N GLN A 176 -26.97 -21.43 -5.80
CA GLN A 176 -26.45 -21.32 -7.16
C GLN A 176 -24.97 -21.71 -7.21
N LYS A 177 -24.68 -22.69 -8.08
CA LYS A 177 -23.31 -23.13 -8.35
C LYS A 177 -22.65 -22.28 -9.43
N GLY A 178 -21.32 -22.24 -9.44
CA GLY A 178 -20.55 -21.60 -10.50
C GLY A 178 -20.34 -20.09 -10.35
N GLY A 179 -20.72 -19.48 -9.22
CA GLY A 179 -20.55 -18.06 -8.99
C GLY A 179 -19.08 -17.68 -8.71
N TYR A 180 -18.45 -16.93 -9.62
CA TYR A 180 -17.09 -16.37 -9.42
C TYR A 180 -16.04 -17.43 -9.03
N ASN A 181 -16.11 -18.61 -9.66
CA ASN A 181 -15.20 -19.74 -9.39
C ASN A 181 -14.36 -20.16 -10.60
N GLY A 182 -14.30 -19.36 -11.67
CA GLY A 182 -13.40 -19.59 -12.80
C GLY A 182 -11.94 -19.59 -12.38
N GLU A 183 -11.58 -18.78 -11.40
CA GLU A 183 -10.24 -18.64 -10.81
C GLU A 183 -9.87 -19.81 -9.88
N CYS A 184 -10.80 -20.74 -9.63
CA CYS A 184 -10.54 -21.97 -8.87
C CYS A 184 -9.78 -23.02 -9.67
N ASN A 185 -9.63 -22.83 -10.98
CA ASN A 185 -8.84 -23.73 -11.81
C ASN A 185 -7.41 -23.85 -11.26
N PRO A 186 -6.90 -25.06 -10.94
CA PRO A 186 -5.56 -25.26 -10.40
C PRO A 186 -4.43 -24.85 -11.37
N ASP A 187 -4.73 -24.62 -12.65
CA ASP A 187 -3.77 -24.10 -13.62
C ASP A 187 -3.61 -22.56 -13.56
N THR A 188 -4.48 -21.86 -12.83
CA THR A 188 -4.37 -20.44 -12.60
C THR A 188 -3.56 -20.13 -11.33
N TRP A 189 -2.89 -18.97 -11.30
CA TRP A 189 -2.18 -18.57 -10.09
C TRP A 189 -3.13 -18.40 -8.88
N GLN A 190 -4.37 -17.94 -9.12
CA GLN A 190 -5.38 -17.79 -8.08
C GLN A 190 -5.80 -19.12 -7.47
N GLY A 191 -5.99 -20.14 -8.33
CA GLY A 191 -6.34 -21.49 -7.89
C GLY A 191 -5.20 -22.21 -7.18
N GLN A 192 -3.95 -21.91 -7.56
CA GLN A 192 -2.76 -22.43 -6.91
C GLN A 192 -2.51 -21.77 -5.54
N THR A 193 -2.58 -20.46 -5.49
CA THR A 193 -2.32 -19.69 -4.26
C THR A 193 -3.46 -19.81 -3.24
N TRP A 194 -4.71 -19.79 -3.72
CA TRP A 194 -5.93 -19.81 -2.91
C TRP A 194 -6.87 -20.95 -3.35
N PRO A 195 -6.50 -22.22 -3.14
CA PRO A 195 -7.29 -23.35 -3.59
C PRO A 195 -8.71 -23.32 -3.05
N CYS A 196 -9.68 -23.33 -3.94
CA CYS A 196 -11.09 -23.23 -3.60
C CYS A 196 -11.59 -24.43 -2.80
N GLY A 197 -12.57 -24.19 -1.93
CA GLY A 197 -13.35 -25.22 -1.29
C GLY A 197 -14.26 -25.95 -2.30
N LYS A 198 -14.73 -27.13 -1.91
CA LYS A 198 -15.67 -27.93 -2.68
C LYS A 198 -16.89 -28.25 -1.86
N ASP A 199 -18.05 -28.28 -2.52
CA ASP A 199 -19.29 -28.75 -1.91
C ASP A 199 -19.32 -30.28 -1.79
N LYS A 200 -20.42 -30.82 -1.26
CA LYS A 200 -20.64 -32.26 -1.08
C LYS A 200 -20.67 -33.06 -2.41
N ASP A 201 -20.91 -32.40 -3.52
CA ASP A 201 -21.00 -33.00 -4.85
C ASP A 201 -19.63 -32.93 -5.58
N GLY A 202 -18.63 -32.26 -4.97
CA GLY A 202 -17.27 -32.09 -5.50
C GLY A 202 -17.11 -30.86 -6.40
N ASP A 203 -18.14 -30.04 -6.56
CA ASP A 203 -18.09 -28.79 -7.30
C ASP A 203 -17.41 -27.69 -6.47
N TYR A 204 -16.74 -26.74 -7.13
CA TYR A 204 -16.16 -25.60 -6.42
C TYR A 204 -17.26 -24.72 -5.80
N MET A 205 -16.97 -24.21 -4.59
CA MET A 205 -17.80 -23.22 -3.92
C MET A 205 -17.96 -21.98 -4.79
N SER A 206 -19.05 -21.22 -4.55
CA SER A 206 -19.33 -19.94 -5.24
C SER A 206 -18.79 -18.76 -4.44
N TYR A 207 -17.95 -17.90 -5.07
CA TYR A 207 -17.32 -16.74 -4.45
C TYR A 207 -17.87 -15.42 -5.00
N PHE A 208 -19.20 -15.37 -5.24
CA PHE A 208 -19.87 -14.12 -5.61
C PHE A 208 -19.87 -13.09 -4.46
N GLY A 209 -20.21 -11.85 -4.75
CA GLY A 209 -20.14 -10.73 -3.81
C GLY A 209 -20.98 -10.92 -2.56
N ARG A 210 -20.36 -10.80 -1.36
CA ARG A 210 -21.01 -10.85 -0.05
C ARG A 210 -20.56 -9.73 0.85
N GLY A 211 -21.46 -9.26 1.72
CA GLY A 211 -21.18 -8.24 2.72
C GLY A 211 -21.05 -6.83 2.16
N ALA A 212 -20.73 -5.87 3.03
CA ALA A 212 -20.73 -4.44 2.73
C ALA A 212 -19.69 -4.00 1.67
N LYS A 213 -18.68 -4.83 1.38
CA LYS A 213 -17.68 -4.61 0.31
C LYS A 213 -18.04 -5.36 -0.97
N GLN A 214 -19.05 -6.25 -0.95
CA GLN A 214 -19.28 -7.21 -2.03
C GLN A 214 -18.02 -8.04 -2.32
N LEU A 215 -17.45 -8.65 -1.26
CA LEU A 215 -16.26 -9.48 -1.33
C LEU A 215 -16.48 -10.62 -2.33
N SER A 216 -15.68 -10.66 -3.39
CA SER A 216 -15.80 -11.62 -4.50
C SER A 216 -14.44 -12.28 -4.78
N TYR A 217 -14.47 -13.47 -5.38
CA TYR A 217 -13.33 -14.29 -5.79
C TYR A 217 -12.51 -14.91 -4.65
N ASN A 218 -12.03 -16.13 -4.89
CA ASN A 218 -11.20 -16.90 -3.95
C ASN A 218 -9.96 -16.14 -3.46
N TYR A 219 -9.29 -15.39 -4.34
CA TYR A 219 -8.09 -14.62 -4.01
C TYR A 219 -8.34 -13.37 -3.13
N ASN A 220 -9.60 -13.04 -2.84
CA ASN A 220 -9.99 -12.07 -1.82
C ASN A 220 -10.53 -12.76 -0.56
N TYR A 221 -11.27 -13.89 -0.71
CA TYR A 221 -11.75 -14.67 0.41
C TYR A 221 -10.62 -15.30 1.21
N GLY A 222 -9.57 -15.82 0.54
CA GLY A 222 -8.40 -16.42 1.19
C GLY A 222 -7.67 -15.47 2.15
N PRO A 223 -7.18 -14.31 1.69
CA PRO A 223 -6.54 -13.31 2.55
C PRO A 223 -7.46 -12.79 3.67
N PHE A 224 -8.74 -12.60 3.40
CA PHE A 224 -9.70 -12.22 4.42
C PHE A 224 -9.88 -13.31 5.47
N SER A 225 -9.96 -14.59 5.06
CA SER A 225 -10.02 -15.72 5.98
C SER A 225 -8.79 -15.78 6.88
N ASP A 226 -7.60 -15.63 6.29
CA ASP A 226 -6.34 -15.63 7.06
C ASP A 226 -6.32 -14.49 8.11
N ALA A 227 -6.75 -13.29 7.73
CA ALA A 227 -6.86 -12.16 8.65
C ALA A 227 -7.88 -12.38 9.78
N MET A 228 -8.97 -13.11 9.53
CA MET A 228 -10.01 -13.36 10.53
C MET A 228 -9.72 -14.55 11.44
N TYR A 229 -9.09 -15.60 10.91
CA TYR A 229 -8.94 -16.89 11.57
C TYR A 229 -7.47 -17.37 11.72
N GLY A 230 -6.51 -16.69 11.08
CA GLY A 230 -5.13 -17.19 10.95
C GLY A 230 -5.00 -18.39 10.01
N ASP A 231 -6.07 -18.69 9.27
CA ASP A 231 -6.19 -19.82 8.35
C ASP A 231 -7.02 -19.40 7.12
N VAL A 232 -6.55 -19.74 5.94
CA VAL A 232 -7.23 -19.42 4.68
C VAL A 232 -8.49 -20.28 4.44
N ARG A 233 -8.56 -21.47 5.05
CA ARG A 233 -9.58 -22.47 4.76
C ARG A 233 -11.00 -22.09 5.20
N PRO A 234 -11.24 -21.50 6.40
CA PRO A 234 -12.59 -21.28 6.88
C PRO A 234 -13.53 -20.60 5.87
N LEU A 235 -13.08 -19.53 5.20
CA LEU A 235 -13.91 -18.81 4.21
C LEU A 235 -13.73 -19.30 2.77
N LEU A 236 -12.67 -20.05 2.48
CA LEU A 236 -12.58 -20.77 1.20
C LEU A 236 -13.49 -22.00 1.18
N ASP A 237 -13.68 -22.65 2.32
CA ASP A 237 -14.56 -23.82 2.42
C ASP A 237 -16.03 -23.46 2.68
N LYS A 238 -16.27 -22.29 3.33
CA LYS A 238 -17.61 -21.81 3.71
C LYS A 238 -17.76 -20.31 3.43
N PRO A 239 -17.79 -19.90 2.15
CA PRO A 239 -17.88 -18.48 1.77
C PRO A 239 -19.16 -17.80 2.27
N GLU A 240 -20.25 -18.55 2.49
CA GLU A 240 -21.52 -18.05 3.01
C GLU A 240 -21.37 -17.39 4.40
N LEU A 241 -20.38 -17.77 5.20
CA LEU A 241 -20.12 -17.17 6.52
C LEU A 241 -19.87 -15.66 6.46
N VAL A 242 -19.39 -15.16 5.32
CA VAL A 242 -19.19 -13.71 5.12
C VAL A 242 -20.51 -12.95 5.19
N ALA A 243 -21.62 -13.54 4.73
CA ALA A 243 -22.94 -12.90 4.79
C ALA A 243 -23.59 -12.99 6.18
N ASP A 244 -23.42 -14.12 6.87
CA ASP A 244 -24.31 -14.53 7.97
C ASP A 244 -23.89 -14.00 9.36
N SER A 245 -22.77 -13.28 9.49
CA SER A 245 -22.29 -12.79 10.77
C SER A 245 -21.72 -11.36 10.67
N TRP A 246 -21.06 -10.87 11.73
CA TRP A 246 -20.34 -9.60 11.70
C TRP A 246 -19.24 -9.53 10.61
N LEU A 247 -18.87 -10.66 10.02
CA LEU A 247 -17.96 -10.72 8.87
C LEU A 247 -18.51 -9.96 7.67
N ASN A 248 -19.83 -9.78 7.57
CA ASN A 248 -20.47 -9.01 6.49
C ASN A 248 -19.99 -7.54 6.45
N LEU A 249 -19.69 -6.95 7.61
CA LEU A 249 -19.13 -5.61 7.74
C LEU A 249 -17.59 -5.65 7.87
N ALA A 250 -17.05 -6.67 8.54
CA ALA A 250 -15.61 -6.81 8.71
C ALA A 250 -14.86 -6.96 7.38
N SER A 251 -15.47 -7.56 6.35
CA SER A 251 -14.89 -7.63 5.00
C SER A 251 -14.58 -6.24 4.43
N ALA A 252 -15.46 -5.26 4.66
CA ALA A 252 -15.23 -3.89 4.21
C ALA A 252 -14.13 -3.19 5.04
N LEU A 253 -14.08 -3.42 6.35
CA LEU A 253 -13.02 -2.88 7.20
C LEU A 253 -11.66 -3.51 6.89
N PHE A 254 -11.62 -4.79 6.53
CA PHE A 254 -10.43 -5.44 6.02
C PHE A 254 -9.88 -4.69 4.80
N PHE A 255 -10.69 -4.45 3.77
CA PHE A 255 -10.29 -3.67 2.60
C PHE A 255 -9.92 -2.22 2.91
N PHE A 256 -10.43 -1.67 4.00
CA PHE A 256 -10.12 -0.32 4.43
C PHE A 256 -8.72 -0.20 5.04
N VAL A 257 -8.24 -1.23 5.76
CA VAL A 257 -6.95 -1.19 6.44
C VAL A 257 -5.83 -1.93 5.71
N TYR A 258 -6.16 -3.01 4.98
CA TYR A 258 -5.16 -3.82 4.28
C TYR A 258 -4.70 -3.14 2.99
N PRO A 259 -3.39 -3.02 2.77
CA PRO A 259 -2.87 -2.59 1.49
C PRO A 259 -3.07 -3.70 0.44
N GLN A 260 -3.32 -3.28 -0.78
CA GLN A 260 -3.35 -4.17 -1.95
C GLN A 260 -2.26 -3.70 -2.93
N PRO A 261 -1.02 -4.16 -2.77
CA PRO A 261 0.06 -3.64 -3.60
C PRO A 261 -0.31 -3.58 -5.08
N PRO A 262 0.00 -2.46 -5.76
CA PRO A 262 0.75 -1.28 -5.30
C PRO A 262 -0.06 -0.22 -4.53
N LYS A 263 -1.32 -0.49 -4.14
CA LYS A 263 -2.23 0.45 -3.46
C LYS A 263 -1.97 0.47 -1.95
N PRO A 264 -1.92 1.65 -1.30
CA PRO A 264 -1.92 1.75 0.16
C PRO A 264 -3.27 1.35 0.75
N GLY A 265 -3.33 1.08 2.05
CA GLY A 265 -4.62 0.98 2.76
C GLY A 265 -5.34 2.33 2.79
N MET A 266 -6.67 2.33 2.68
CA MET A 266 -7.46 3.58 2.70
C MET A 266 -7.30 4.33 4.02
N LEU A 267 -7.17 3.62 5.15
CA LEU A 267 -6.91 4.24 6.45
C LEU A 267 -5.67 5.13 6.40
N HIS A 268 -4.58 4.68 5.78
CA HIS A 268 -3.34 5.44 5.66
C HIS A 268 -3.48 6.69 4.77
N VAL A 269 -4.41 6.69 3.83
CA VAL A 269 -4.76 7.89 3.06
C VAL A 269 -5.47 8.90 3.95
N ILE A 270 -6.42 8.45 4.77
CA ILE A 270 -7.28 9.33 5.58
C ILE A 270 -6.53 9.90 6.77
N ASP A 271 -5.69 9.09 7.41
CA ASP A 271 -4.94 9.51 8.60
C ASP A 271 -3.61 10.21 8.26
N GLY A 272 -3.27 10.35 6.97
CA GLY A 272 -2.06 11.04 6.51
C GLY A 272 -0.77 10.22 6.64
N THR A 273 -0.86 8.93 6.96
CA THR A 273 0.31 8.03 6.98
C THR A 273 0.85 7.81 5.56
N TRP A 274 -0.03 7.68 4.56
CA TRP A 274 0.38 7.68 3.16
C TRP A 274 0.66 9.10 2.68
N THR A 275 1.87 9.35 2.23
CA THR A 275 2.30 10.61 1.63
C THR A 275 2.74 10.36 0.19
N PRO A 276 2.06 10.95 -0.81
CA PRO A 276 2.36 10.73 -2.22
C PRO A 276 3.76 11.26 -2.57
N ASN A 277 4.55 10.45 -3.28
CA ASN A 277 5.82 10.88 -3.85
C ASN A 277 5.62 11.69 -5.15
N ALA A 278 6.69 12.04 -5.87
CA ALA A 278 6.59 12.77 -7.13
C ALA A 278 5.83 11.97 -8.20
N HIS A 279 6.09 10.67 -8.31
CA HIS A 279 5.45 9.76 -9.24
C HIS A 279 3.93 9.64 -9.00
N ASP A 280 3.51 9.52 -7.74
CA ASP A 280 2.09 9.53 -7.36
C ASP A 280 1.41 10.83 -7.79
N LYS A 281 2.05 11.98 -7.52
CA LYS A 281 1.51 13.30 -7.87
C LYS A 281 1.38 13.50 -9.38
N GLU A 282 2.36 13.09 -10.17
CA GLU A 282 2.32 13.09 -11.63
C GLU A 282 1.23 12.17 -12.19
N SER A 283 0.86 11.15 -11.42
CA SER A 283 -0.24 10.25 -11.71
C SER A 283 -1.60 10.77 -11.20
N GLY A 284 -1.64 11.98 -10.62
CA GLY A 284 -2.84 12.58 -10.05
C GLY A 284 -3.29 11.97 -8.72
N LEU A 285 -2.48 11.08 -8.14
CA LEU A 285 -2.75 10.41 -6.87
C LEU A 285 -2.37 11.34 -5.72
N VAL A 286 -3.36 12.00 -5.14
CA VAL A 286 -3.19 12.97 -4.04
C VAL A 286 -4.16 12.64 -2.90
N PRO A 287 -3.84 13.03 -1.64
CA PRO A 287 -4.74 12.80 -0.52
C PRO A 287 -6.12 13.43 -0.73
N GLY A 288 -7.16 12.71 -0.34
CA GLY A 288 -8.55 13.13 -0.47
C GLY A 288 -9.49 11.93 -0.68
N PHE A 289 -10.78 12.20 -0.74
CA PHE A 289 -11.76 11.14 -0.97
C PHE A 289 -11.57 10.46 -2.34
N GLY A 290 -11.17 11.22 -3.38
CA GLY A 290 -10.99 10.68 -4.74
C GLY A 290 -9.99 9.53 -4.83
N VAL A 291 -8.87 9.59 -4.10
CA VAL A 291 -7.89 8.50 -4.12
C VAL A 291 -8.42 7.23 -3.42
N THR A 292 -9.41 7.34 -2.52
CA THR A 292 -10.06 6.15 -1.94
C THR A 292 -10.98 5.46 -2.95
N ILE A 293 -11.55 6.21 -3.91
CA ILE A 293 -12.27 5.63 -5.08
C ILE A 293 -11.26 4.87 -5.96
N GLN A 294 -10.07 5.45 -6.20
CA GLN A 294 -9.00 4.79 -6.95
C GLN A 294 -8.56 3.47 -6.28
N ILE A 295 -8.50 3.44 -4.96
CA ILE A 295 -8.15 2.22 -4.21
C ILE A 295 -9.25 1.17 -4.37
N ILE A 296 -10.53 1.51 -4.17
CA ILE A 296 -11.61 0.52 -4.10
C ILE A 296 -11.98 -0.05 -5.48
N ASN A 297 -12.08 0.79 -6.51
CA ASN A 297 -12.54 0.37 -7.85
C ASN A 297 -11.95 1.21 -8.99
N GLY A 298 -10.73 1.70 -8.82
CA GLY A 298 -10.10 2.64 -9.76
C GLY A 298 -9.98 2.14 -11.20
N GLY A 299 -9.81 0.82 -11.39
CA GLY A 299 -9.73 0.24 -12.73
C GLY A 299 -10.98 0.43 -13.59
N VAL A 300 -12.14 0.65 -12.96
CA VAL A 300 -13.43 0.86 -13.63
C VAL A 300 -13.88 2.32 -13.54
N GLU A 301 -13.67 2.96 -12.40
CA GLU A 301 -14.28 4.25 -12.09
C GLU A 301 -13.39 5.46 -12.36
N CYS A 302 -12.06 5.28 -12.45
CA CYS A 302 -11.09 6.37 -12.46
C CYS A 302 -10.33 6.48 -13.80
N GLY A 303 -9.61 7.59 -14.00
CA GLY A 303 -8.69 7.79 -15.13
C GLY A 303 -9.31 8.34 -16.40
N GLY A 304 -10.64 8.44 -16.48
CA GLY A 304 -11.34 9.05 -17.62
C GLY A 304 -11.22 10.58 -17.64
N GLU A 305 -11.57 11.20 -18.77
CA GLU A 305 -11.61 12.67 -18.91
C GLU A 305 -12.71 13.32 -18.04
N ALA A 306 -13.76 12.57 -17.72
CA ALA A 306 -14.84 12.99 -16.82
C ALA A 306 -14.98 12.00 -15.67
N GLU A 307 -15.61 12.43 -14.57
CA GLU A 307 -15.98 11.51 -13.50
C GLU A 307 -16.98 10.48 -14.01
N ASN A 308 -16.75 9.22 -13.66
CA ASN A 308 -17.67 8.13 -13.91
C ASN A 308 -18.94 8.30 -13.04
N ALA A 309 -20.06 7.74 -13.48
CA ALA A 309 -21.35 7.84 -12.75
C ALA A 309 -21.25 7.28 -11.32
N GLN A 310 -20.57 6.15 -11.12
CA GLN A 310 -20.36 5.57 -9.80
C GLN A 310 -19.48 6.47 -8.92
N SER A 311 -18.43 7.09 -9.47
CA SER A 311 -17.62 8.08 -8.77
C SER A 311 -18.45 9.28 -8.33
N LEU A 312 -19.32 9.79 -9.21
CA LEU A 312 -20.22 10.90 -8.87
C LEU A 312 -21.18 10.55 -7.73
N ASN A 313 -21.71 9.33 -7.72
CA ASN A 313 -22.53 8.82 -6.63
C ASN A 313 -21.72 8.79 -5.32
N ARG A 314 -20.53 8.19 -5.34
CA ARG A 314 -19.65 8.13 -4.14
C ARG A 314 -19.35 9.52 -3.59
N ILE A 315 -19.06 10.49 -4.45
CA ILE A 315 -18.81 11.89 -4.06
C ILE A 315 -20.05 12.52 -3.41
N ALA A 316 -21.23 12.31 -4.01
CA ALA A 316 -22.49 12.82 -3.47
C ALA A 316 -22.78 12.22 -2.09
N TYR A 317 -22.64 10.90 -1.96
CA TYR A 317 -22.85 10.19 -0.69
C TYR A 317 -21.85 10.61 0.37
N TYR A 318 -20.56 10.73 0.01
CA TYR A 318 -19.52 11.21 0.93
C TYR A 318 -19.86 12.59 1.52
N LYS A 319 -20.31 13.52 0.69
CA LYS A 319 -20.68 14.87 1.15
C LYS A 319 -21.82 14.83 2.18
N GLU A 320 -22.82 13.99 1.97
CA GLU A 320 -23.94 13.86 2.90
C GLU A 320 -23.53 13.16 4.20
N PHE A 321 -22.75 12.06 4.14
CA PHE A 321 -22.20 11.41 5.33
C PHE A 321 -21.22 12.33 6.08
N ALA A 322 -20.36 13.06 5.37
CA ALA A 322 -19.44 14.03 5.98
C ALA A 322 -20.21 15.13 6.73
N LYS A 323 -21.26 15.67 6.11
CA LYS A 323 -22.15 16.66 6.75
C LYS A 323 -22.80 16.10 8.03
N TYR A 324 -23.37 14.88 7.95
CA TYR A 324 -24.00 14.22 9.10
C TYR A 324 -23.01 13.98 10.24
N LEU A 325 -21.83 13.45 9.92
CA LEU A 325 -20.76 13.12 10.88
C LEU A 325 -19.91 14.33 11.27
N LYS A 326 -20.24 15.54 10.80
CA LYS A 326 -19.52 16.80 11.08
C LYS A 326 -18.05 16.76 10.65
N VAL A 327 -17.79 16.14 9.51
CA VAL A 327 -16.47 16.13 8.86
C VAL A 327 -16.35 17.37 7.98
N PRO A 328 -15.36 18.23 8.18
CA PRO A 328 -15.10 19.33 7.26
C PRO A 328 -14.62 18.76 5.91
N VAL A 329 -15.18 19.26 4.82
CA VAL A 329 -14.76 18.96 3.45
C VAL A 329 -14.19 20.25 2.86
N PRO A 330 -12.86 20.44 2.87
CA PRO A 330 -12.22 21.63 2.30
C PRO A 330 -12.55 21.80 0.81
N ALA A 331 -12.60 23.03 0.35
CA ALA A 331 -12.95 23.34 -1.04
C ALA A 331 -11.89 22.81 -2.05
N ASP A 332 -10.67 22.64 -1.58
CA ASP A 332 -9.52 22.12 -2.33
C ASP A 332 -9.32 20.61 -2.15
N GLU A 333 -10.15 19.91 -1.36
CA GLU A 333 -10.08 18.45 -1.27
C GLU A 333 -10.44 17.80 -2.61
N VAL A 334 -9.56 16.94 -3.12
CA VAL A 334 -9.80 16.19 -4.34
C VAL A 334 -10.80 15.05 -4.04
N LEU A 335 -12.05 15.27 -4.43
CA LEU A 335 -13.15 14.33 -4.16
C LEU A 335 -13.35 13.28 -5.27
N GLY A 336 -12.96 13.58 -6.51
CA GLY A 336 -13.09 12.69 -7.65
C GLY A 336 -11.77 12.04 -8.05
N CYS A 337 -11.84 11.15 -9.01
CA CYS A 337 -10.67 10.40 -9.50
C CYS A 337 -10.51 10.41 -11.04
N LYS A 338 -11.20 11.32 -11.75
CA LYS A 338 -10.92 11.54 -13.17
C LYS A 338 -9.44 11.88 -13.37
N LYS A 339 -8.87 11.39 -14.47
CA LYS A 339 -7.45 11.56 -14.80
C LYS A 339 -6.44 10.96 -13.82
N MET A 340 -6.87 10.38 -12.69
CA MET A 340 -5.98 9.61 -11.82
C MET A 340 -5.54 8.34 -12.54
N LYS A 341 -4.23 8.15 -12.71
CA LYS A 341 -3.68 6.88 -13.19
C LYS A 341 -3.81 5.80 -12.11
N GLN A 342 -3.64 4.54 -12.52
CA GLN A 342 -3.56 3.44 -11.55
C GLN A 342 -2.32 3.60 -10.67
N PHE A 343 -2.41 3.09 -9.44
CA PHE A 343 -1.21 2.88 -8.62
C PHE A 343 -0.29 1.88 -9.33
N ASP A 344 1.01 2.10 -9.24
CA ASP A 344 2.04 1.21 -9.76
C ASP A 344 3.24 1.10 -8.82
N ALA A 345 4.25 0.32 -9.21
CA ALA A 345 5.43 0.05 -8.38
C ALA A 345 6.30 1.29 -8.08
N GLY A 346 6.11 2.41 -8.79
CA GLY A 346 6.83 3.67 -8.54
C GLY A 346 6.20 4.52 -7.43
N GLY A 347 4.99 4.19 -6.99
CA GLY A 347 4.26 4.93 -5.96
C GLY A 347 4.79 4.68 -4.54
N SER A 348 4.59 5.66 -3.64
CA SER A 348 4.99 5.57 -2.23
C SER A 348 4.21 4.51 -1.43
N GLY A 349 3.04 4.09 -1.92
CA GLY A 349 2.24 3.03 -1.34
C GLY A 349 2.56 1.62 -1.82
N ALA A 350 3.50 1.49 -2.77
CA ALA A 350 3.86 0.22 -3.41
C ALA A 350 4.72 -0.66 -2.49
N LEU A 351 4.12 -1.12 -1.40
CA LEU A 351 4.78 -1.97 -0.42
C LEU A 351 4.69 -3.45 -0.84
N PRO A 352 5.81 -4.13 -1.17
CA PRO A 352 5.81 -5.57 -1.36
C PRO A 352 5.50 -6.28 -0.03
N ILE A 353 4.52 -7.20 -0.02
CA ILE A 353 4.02 -7.82 1.21
C ILE A 353 3.92 -9.34 1.15
N TYR A 354 4.45 -9.95 0.10
CA TYR A 354 4.48 -11.40 -0.06
C TYR A 354 5.90 -11.89 -0.28
N TRP A 355 6.16 -13.13 0.13
CA TRP A 355 7.45 -13.79 -0.08
C TRP A 355 7.41 -14.66 -1.32
N GLU A 356 8.46 -14.55 -2.15
CA GLU A 356 8.68 -15.38 -3.33
C GLU A 356 10.14 -15.80 -3.39
N MET A 357 10.45 -16.86 -4.09
CA MET A 357 11.82 -17.33 -4.32
C MET A 357 12.75 -16.19 -4.72
N ASP A 358 13.91 -16.10 -4.10
CA ASP A 358 14.99 -15.25 -4.57
C ASP A 358 15.81 -15.99 -5.64
N TRP A 359 15.69 -15.53 -6.89
CA TRP A 359 16.40 -16.13 -8.04
C TRP A 359 17.84 -15.61 -8.20
N SER A 360 18.35 -14.82 -7.27
CA SER A 360 19.70 -14.30 -7.35
C SER A 360 20.74 -15.43 -7.23
N TRP A 361 21.86 -15.26 -7.93
CA TRP A 361 22.98 -16.18 -7.83
C TRP A 361 23.80 -15.89 -6.57
N SER A 362 24.04 -16.95 -5.77
CA SER A 362 24.89 -16.87 -4.56
C SER A 362 26.28 -17.39 -4.85
N THR A 363 27.32 -16.64 -4.51
CA THR A 363 28.71 -17.09 -4.57
C THR A 363 29.16 -17.86 -3.33
N THR A 364 28.31 -17.94 -2.30
CA THR A 364 28.62 -18.55 -1.00
C THR A 364 28.02 -19.94 -0.83
N THR A 365 27.16 -20.36 -1.76
CA THR A 365 26.51 -21.67 -1.74
C THR A 365 27.11 -22.59 -2.78
N PRO A 366 27.16 -23.92 -2.56
CA PRO A 366 27.85 -24.86 -3.45
C PRO A 366 27.27 -24.95 -4.87
N ASP A 367 25.98 -24.69 -5.01
CA ASP A 367 25.22 -24.80 -6.27
C ASP A 367 24.77 -23.44 -6.81
N GLY A 368 25.16 -22.34 -6.14
CA GLY A 368 24.83 -20.98 -6.55
C GLY A 368 23.41 -20.55 -6.24
N GLN A 369 22.58 -21.36 -5.60
CA GLN A 369 21.22 -20.98 -5.21
C GLN A 369 21.26 -20.03 -4.00
N ALA A 370 20.33 -19.06 -3.98
CA ALA A 370 20.24 -18.09 -2.89
C ALA A 370 19.80 -18.73 -1.55
N TYR A 371 19.02 -19.81 -1.59
CA TYR A 371 18.34 -20.40 -0.42
C TYR A 371 17.63 -19.36 0.43
N ALA A 372 17.00 -18.40 -0.23
CA ALA A 372 16.35 -17.24 0.34
C ALA A 372 15.06 -16.92 -0.41
N CYS A 373 14.20 -16.13 0.23
CA CYS A 373 13.04 -15.49 -0.39
C CYS A 373 13.21 -13.96 -0.40
N GLN A 374 12.53 -13.31 -1.34
CA GLN A 374 12.47 -11.87 -1.51
C GLN A 374 11.04 -11.36 -1.39
N LEU A 375 10.87 -10.07 -1.09
CA LEU A 375 9.56 -9.43 -1.07
C LEU A 375 9.08 -9.12 -2.49
N VAL A 376 7.82 -9.45 -2.77
CA VAL A 376 7.14 -9.17 -4.04
C VAL A 376 5.79 -8.49 -3.81
N GLY A 377 5.30 -7.77 -4.82
CA GLY A 377 4.03 -7.06 -4.78
C GLY A 377 2.83 -7.86 -5.28
N TYR A 378 3.02 -9.09 -5.75
CA TYR A 378 1.94 -9.98 -6.18
C TYR A 378 1.69 -11.06 -5.13
N GLN A 379 0.47 -11.60 -5.11
CA GLN A 379 0.05 -12.60 -4.11
C GLN A 379 0.79 -13.91 -4.28
N THR A 380 1.28 -14.43 -3.15
CA THR A 380 1.78 -15.79 -2.97
C THR A 380 1.16 -16.40 -1.70
N PRO A 381 1.31 -17.70 -1.43
CA PRO A 381 0.84 -18.30 -0.17
C PRO A 381 1.55 -17.80 1.09
N PHE A 382 2.64 -17.03 0.94
CA PHE A 382 3.51 -16.62 2.03
C PHE A 382 3.45 -15.10 2.21
N SER A 383 2.96 -14.65 3.36
CA SER A 383 2.78 -13.22 3.65
C SER A 383 3.88 -12.66 4.53
N ALA A 384 4.39 -11.48 4.20
CA ALA A 384 5.31 -10.74 5.06
C ALA A 384 4.63 -10.19 6.33
N PHE A 385 3.32 -10.31 6.43
CA PHE A 385 2.56 -9.97 7.63
C PHE A 385 2.48 -11.13 8.64
N LYS A 386 2.85 -12.33 8.23
CA LYS A 386 2.78 -13.54 9.04
C LYS A 386 4.18 -14.02 9.40
N GLU A 387 4.50 -13.95 10.67
CA GLU A 387 5.80 -14.39 11.19
C GLU A 387 6.05 -15.88 10.86
N GLY A 388 7.26 -16.18 10.38
CA GLY A 388 7.67 -17.50 9.95
C GLY A 388 7.28 -17.89 8.51
N ASP A 389 6.51 -17.07 7.80
CA ASP A 389 6.18 -17.36 6.39
C ASP A 389 7.40 -17.20 5.47
N TYR A 390 8.41 -16.42 5.86
CA TYR A 390 9.70 -16.40 5.17
C TYR A 390 10.36 -17.79 5.14
N ALA A 391 10.44 -18.44 6.30
CA ALA A 391 11.01 -19.80 6.40
C ALA A 391 10.20 -20.82 5.60
N LYS A 392 8.86 -20.72 5.60
CA LYS A 392 7.99 -21.58 4.79
C LYS A 392 8.20 -21.36 3.29
N CYS A 393 8.38 -20.10 2.86
CA CYS A 393 8.72 -19.78 1.48
C CYS A 393 10.04 -20.45 1.07
N VAL A 394 11.08 -20.34 1.88
CA VAL A 394 12.38 -20.99 1.61
C VAL A 394 12.22 -22.53 1.54
N GLN A 395 11.47 -23.14 2.45
CA GLN A 395 11.21 -24.58 2.42
C GLN A 395 10.40 -25.03 1.19
N ASN A 396 9.50 -24.16 0.71
CA ASN A 396 8.68 -24.48 -0.45
C ASN A 396 9.48 -24.48 -1.76
N HIS A 397 10.44 -23.58 -1.88
CA HIS A 397 11.18 -23.37 -3.13
C HIS A 397 12.51 -24.11 -3.20
N PHE A 398 13.08 -24.48 -2.06
CA PHE A 398 14.41 -25.08 -1.99
C PHE A 398 14.42 -26.38 -1.22
N ASN A 399 15.29 -27.31 -1.62
CA ASN A 399 15.55 -28.53 -0.87
C ASN A 399 16.42 -28.21 0.35
N VAL A 400 15.80 -27.78 1.45
CA VAL A 400 16.50 -27.36 2.67
C VAL A 400 16.09 -28.19 3.89
N LYS A 401 17.03 -28.33 4.82
CA LYS A 401 16.81 -28.84 6.17
C LYS A 401 16.99 -27.68 7.16
N ILE A 402 15.92 -27.27 7.82
CA ILE A 402 15.99 -26.27 8.89
C ILE A 402 16.32 -26.96 10.21
N VAL A 403 17.35 -26.48 10.90
CA VAL A 403 17.81 -27.00 12.19
C VAL A 403 17.68 -25.89 13.25
N ASN A 404 17.34 -26.31 14.47
CA ASN A 404 17.39 -25.45 15.65
C ASN A 404 18.73 -25.69 16.36
N GLU A 405 19.82 -25.20 15.80
CA GLU A 405 21.07 -25.18 16.55
C GLU A 405 21.00 -24.04 17.57
N ALA A 406 20.91 -24.39 18.84
CA ALA A 406 21.29 -23.45 19.89
C ALA A 406 22.73 -23.03 19.61
N SER A 407 23.00 -21.75 19.50
CA SER A 407 24.33 -21.18 19.29
C SER A 407 25.34 -21.95 20.10
N GLY A 408 26.31 -22.58 19.42
CA GLY A 408 27.23 -23.54 20.02
C GLY A 408 28.09 -22.96 21.12
N GLY A 409 27.57 -23.02 22.33
CA GLY A 409 28.33 -22.95 23.56
C GLY A 409 28.43 -24.38 24.12
N THR A 410 29.66 -24.90 24.21
CA THR A 410 29.97 -26.18 24.84
C THR A 410 29.34 -26.23 26.24
N THR A 411 28.37 -27.13 26.41
CA THR A 411 27.70 -27.39 27.70
C THR A 411 28.60 -28.26 28.58
N PRO A 412 28.97 -27.83 29.79
CA PRO A 412 29.43 -28.75 30.84
C PRO A 412 28.22 -29.42 31.49
N ALA A 413 28.39 -30.67 31.87
CA ALA A 413 27.39 -31.55 32.50
C ALA A 413 26.75 -30.95 33.77
N PRO A 414 25.52 -31.34 34.12
CA PRO A 414 24.76 -30.72 35.21
C PRO A 414 25.31 -31.06 36.58
N GLN A 415 25.55 -30.02 37.38
CA GLN A 415 25.86 -30.10 38.81
C GLN A 415 24.66 -29.61 39.65
N PRO A 416 24.38 -30.14 40.84
CA PRO A 416 23.13 -29.92 41.59
C PRO A 416 22.96 -28.48 42.07
N GLN A 417 21.73 -27.99 41.98
CA GLN A 417 21.26 -26.65 42.25
C GLN A 417 21.37 -26.27 43.75
N PRO A 418 21.98 -25.14 44.10
CA PRO A 418 21.75 -24.43 45.36
C PRO A 418 20.65 -23.37 45.20
N ALA A 419 20.02 -23.02 46.32
CA ALA A 419 18.88 -22.12 46.47
C ALA A 419 19.08 -20.68 45.96
N PRO A 420 17.99 -19.90 45.70
CA PRO A 420 18.01 -18.69 44.91
C PRO A 420 18.75 -17.53 45.59
N THR A 421 19.71 -16.98 44.86
CA THR A 421 20.39 -15.71 45.15
C THR A 421 19.87 -14.62 44.19
N PRO A 422 19.91 -13.33 44.54
CA PRO A 422 19.23 -12.27 43.78
C PRO A 422 19.77 -12.12 42.36
N GLU A 423 18.85 -11.75 41.46
CA GLU A 423 19.02 -11.56 40.04
C GLU A 423 20.23 -10.67 39.68
N PRO A 424 21.16 -11.11 38.79
CA PRO A 424 22.21 -10.24 38.29
C PRO A 424 21.58 -9.24 37.32
N SER A 425 21.92 -7.97 37.42
CA SER A 425 21.58 -6.92 36.44
C SER A 425 21.94 -7.39 35.03
N ALA A 426 20.98 -7.27 34.11
CA ALA A 426 21.17 -7.61 32.70
C ALA A 426 22.45 -6.99 32.16
N SER A 427 23.33 -7.80 31.56
CA SER A 427 24.54 -7.30 30.89
C SER A 427 24.15 -6.37 29.76
N ASN A 428 24.84 -5.24 29.63
CA ASN A 428 24.64 -4.28 28.54
C ASN A 428 24.88 -4.97 27.19
N VAL A 429 23.98 -4.73 26.24
CA VAL A 429 24.06 -5.19 24.84
C VAL A 429 24.40 -3.99 23.97
N ALA A 430 25.28 -4.15 22.98
CA ALA A 430 25.62 -3.06 22.07
C ALA A 430 24.38 -2.59 21.28
N PRO A 431 24.27 -1.27 21.01
CA PRO A 431 23.22 -0.76 20.18
C PRO A 431 23.33 -1.28 18.73
N VAL A 432 22.26 -1.21 17.98
CA VAL A 432 22.22 -1.53 16.55
C VAL A 432 22.12 -0.23 15.76
N ALA A 433 23.16 0.11 15.00
CA ALA A 433 23.21 1.28 14.15
C ALA A 433 22.47 1.05 12.83
N ARG A 434 21.63 2.00 12.41
CA ARG A 434 20.90 1.96 11.13
C ARG A 434 20.91 3.31 10.46
N ILE A 435 21.07 3.33 9.12
CA ILE A 435 20.95 4.53 8.30
C ILE A 435 19.84 4.33 7.29
N SER A 436 18.96 5.33 7.15
CA SER A 436 18.05 5.48 6.02
C SER A 436 18.33 6.78 5.28
N GLY A 437 18.16 6.76 3.96
CA GLY A 437 18.48 7.89 3.07
C GLY A 437 17.78 7.76 1.72
N PRO A 438 18.15 8.59 0.71
CA PRO A 438 17.59 8.59 -0.62
C PRO A 438 17.69 7.21 -1.29
N VAL A 439 16.60 6.73 -1.86
CA VAL A 439 16.61 5.54 -2.70
C VAL A 439 16.99 5.96 -4.12
N GLY A 440 18.15 5.49 -4.61
CA GLY A 440 18.69 5.82 -5.93
C GLY A 440 19.76 6.90 -5.89
N ALA A 441 20.18 7.36 -7.08
CA ALA A 441 21.23 8.37 -7.19
C ALA A 441 20.65 9.78 -7.03
N VAL A 442 21.39 10.65 -6.33
CA VAL A 442 21.10 12.08 -6.16
C VAL A 442 21.96 12.92 -7.10
N ASP A 443 21.52 14.12 -7.45
CA ASP A 443 22.33 15.01 -8.28
C ASP A 443 23.48 15.62 -7.49
N ALA A 444 24.64 15.80 -8.12
CA ALA A 444 25.80 16.47 -7.52
C ALA A 444 25.41 17.89 -7.02
N GLY A 445 25.84 18.23 -5.81
CA GLY A 445 25.53 19.49 -5.14
C GLY A 445 24.14 19.57 -4.50
N SER A 446 23.25 18.60 -4.73
CA SER A 446 21.91 18.58 -4.13
C SER A 446 21.96 18.34 -2.62
N LYS A 447 20.93 18.84 -1.90
CA LYS A 447 20.82 18.64 -0.46
C LYS A 447 20.38 17.20 -0.14
N VAL A 448 21.16 16.51 0.68
CA VAL A 448 20.93 15.13 1.14
C VAL A 448 20.60 15.14 2.63
N SER A 449 19.64 14.30 3.03
CA SER A 449 19.31 14.01 4.42
C SER A 449 19.43 12.51 4.66
N LEU A 450 20.18 12.13 5.72
CA LEU A 450 20.23 10.75 6.20
C LEU A 450 19.70 10.69 7.63
N SER A 451 19.03 9.61 7.99
CA SER A 451 18.42 9.43 9.29
C SER A 451 18.92 8.16 9.98
N ALA A 452 19.25 8.31 11.26
CA ALA A 452 19.59 7.22 12.19
C ALA A 452 18.39 6.79 13.05
N ALA A 453 17.18 7.28 12.79
CA ALA A 453 15.99 7.02 13.63
C ALA A 453 15.62 5.54 13.74
N GLY A 454 16.13 4.68 12.85
CA GLY A 454 15.98 3.23 12.92
C GLY A 454 16.98 2.53 13.84
N SER A 455 17.93 3.25 14.44
CA SER A 455 18.87 2.68 15.41
C SER A 455 18.17 2.36 16.74
N SER A 456 18.56 1.27 17.39
CA SER A 456 17.90 0.80 18.62
C SER A 456 18.92 0.22 19.57
N ASP A 457 18.56 0.19 20.85
CA ASP A 457 19.28 -0.51 21.91
C ASP A 457 18.36 -1.52 22.59
N ALA A 458 18.88 -2.73 22.83
CA ALA A 458 18.10 -3.83 23.41
C ALA A 458 17.80 -3.63 24.90
N ASN A 459 18.62 -2.84 25.60
CA ASN A 459 18.42 -2.51 27.00
C ASN A 459 17.56 -1.25 27.19
N GLY A 460 17.32 -0.49 26.09
CA GLY A 460 16.61 0.79 26.12
C GLY A 460 17.50 1.96 26.57
N ASP A 461 18.84 1.80 26.53
CA ASP A 461 19.79 2.84 26.88
C ASP A 461 19.71 4.02 25.87
N ALA A 462 19.99 5.23 26.34
CA ALA A 462 19.94 6.43 25.50
C ALA A 462 21.08 6.42 24.46
N LEU A 463 20.71 6.61 23.19
CA LEU A 463 21.65 6.56 22.08
C LEU A 463 22.22 7.93 21.76
N THR A 464 23.53 7.96 21.51
CA THR A 464 24.25 9.09 20.91
C THR A 464 24.70 8.75 19.50
N TYR A 465 24.80 9.76 18.64
CA TYR A 465 25.08 9.59 17.22
C TYR A 465 26.35 10.33 16.82
N THR A 466 27.14 9.75 15.92
CA THR A 466 28.30 10.41 15.32
C THR A 466 28.36 10.07 13.84
N TRP A 467 28.10 11.08 13.00
CA TRP A 467 28.18 10.94 11.54
C TRP A 467 29.54 11.37 11.01
N MET A 468 30.06 10.64 10.03
CA MET A 468 31.35 10.85 9.39
C MET A 468 31.25 10.66 7.88
N THR A 469 32.03 11.41 7.10
CA THR A 469 32.21 11.21 5.66
C THR A 469 33.69 11.08 5.33
N GLN A 470 34.01 10.28 4.32
CA GLN A 470 35.39 10.18 3.80
C GLN A 470 35.79 11.37 2.91
N SER A 471 34.83 12.13 2.40
CA SER A 471 35.00 13.18 1.40
C SER A 471 35.08 14.60 1.98
N GLY A 472 35.18 14.75 3.31
CA GLY A 472 35.32 16.05 3.97
C GLY A 472 34.12 16.99 3.86
N GLN A 473 32.92 16.45 3.58
CA GLN A 473 31.70 17.24 3.50
C GLN A 473 31.36 17.87 4.86
N THR A 474 30.85 19.11 4.83
CA THR A 474 30.32 19.75 6.04
C THR A 474 28.99 19.14 6.40
N LEU A 475 28.92 18.48 7.55
CA LEU A 475 27.72 17.83 8.08
C LEU A 475 26.99 18.76 9.06
N SER A 476 25.72 19.03 8.80
CA SER A 476 24.82 19.68 9.77
C SER A 476 24.07 18.62 10.54
N GLY A 477 24.12 18.66 11.88
CA GLY A 477 23.51 17.64 12.75
C GLY A 477 24.35 16.37 12.90
N LYS A 478 25.68 16.46 12.82
CA LYS A 478 26.61 15.32 12.92
C LYS A 478 26.51 14.52 14.22
N ASP A 479 25.86 15.07 15.24
CA ASP A 479 25.61 14.52 16.58
C ASP A 479 24.12 14.21 16.83
N LYS A 480 23.28 14.35 15.82
CA LYS A 480 21.83 14.14 15.89
C LYS A 480 21.40 12.86 15.18
N SER A 481 20.19 12.42 15.44
CA SER A 481 19.55 11.30 14.72
C SER A 481 19.31 11.58 13.24
N VAL A 482 19.43 12.84 12.79
CA VAL A 482 19.32 13.23 11.39
C VAL A 482 20.51 14.12 11.03
N VAL A 483 21.18 13.78 9.93
CA VAL A 483 22.27 14.59 9.36
C VAL A 483 21.87 15.12 7.99
N THR A 484 22.28 16.35 7.68
CA THR A 484 22.10 16.94 6.35
C THR A 484 23.40 17.49 5.81
N PHE A 485 23.63 17.35 4.50
CA PHE A 485 24.81 17.88 3.79
C PHE A 485 24.47 18.06 2.31
N ASN A 486 25.35 18.71 1.57
CA ASN A 486 25.22 18.72 0.11
C ASN A 486 26.01 17.55 -0.48
N ALA A 487 25.41 16.84 -1.44
CA ALA A 487 26.09 15.81 -2.19
C ALA A 487 27.38 16.37 -2.80
N PRO A 488 28.47 15.62 -2.80
CA PRO A 488 29.72 16.09 -3.40
C PRO A 488 29.55 16.52 -4.86
N GLU A 489 30.23 17.58 -5.26
CA GLU A 489 30.32 17.96 -6.67
C GLU A 489 31.11 16.88 -7.43
N SER A 490 30.55 16.37 -8.51
CA SER A 490 31.19 15.32 -9.31
C SER A 490 31.01 15.58 -10.81
N ALA A 491 32.06 15.41 -11.57
CA ALA A 491 32.08 15.53 -13.01
C ALA A 491 31.69 14.22 -13.73
N SER A 492 31.61 13.11 -13.00
CA SER A 492 31.14 11.78 -13.43
C SER A 492 30.31 11.17 -12.32
N ASP A 493 29.49 10.18 -12.64
CA ASP A 493 28.77 9.41 -11.63
C ASP A 493 29.75 8.81 -10.63
N ALA A 494 29.47 8.94 -9.35
CA ALA A 494 30.36 8.55 -8.27
C ALA A 494 29.61 8.02 -7.05
N GLN A 495 30.32 7.25 -6.23
CA GLN A 495 29.81 6.74 -4.96
C GLN A 495 30.55 7.38 -3.79
N TYR A 496 29.83 7.76 -2.77
CA TYR A 496 30.36 8.36 -1.55
C TYR A 496 29.85 7.58 -0.33
N THR A 497 30.76 7.33 0.62
CA THR A 497 30.41 6.61 1.85
C THR A 497 30.20 7.59 2.99
N VAL A 498 29.05 7.46 3.66
CA VAL A 498 28.74 8.14 4.91
C VAL A 498 28.61 7.09 6.00
N SER A 499 29.30 7.24 7.11
CA SER A 499 29.28 6.30 8.24
C SER A 499 28.61 6.93 9.45
N LEU A 500 27.88 6.10 10.19
CA LEU A 500 27.23 6.43 11.45
C LEU A 500 27.76 5.51 12.54
N LYS A 501 28.28 6.09 13.62
CA LYS A 501 28.50 5.40 14.90
C LYS A 501 27.32 5.73 15.83
N VAL A 502 26.73 4.70 16.41
CA VAL A 502 25.74 4.79 17.49
C VAL A 502 26.35 4.24 18.76
N ASP A 503 26.18 4.93 19.89
CA ASP A 503 26.84 4.62 21.14
C ASP A 503 25.85 4.78 22.29
N ASP A 504 25.76 3.79 23.18
CA ASP A 504 24.85 3.73 24.35
C ASP A 504 25.54 4.24 25.65
N GLY A 505 26.75 4.75 25.52
CA GLY A 505 27.57 5.19 26.66
C GLY A 505 28.49 4.10 27.22
N LYS A 506 28.38 2.85 26.76
CA LYS A 506 29.21 1.69 27.19
C LYS A 506 29.75 0.91 26.00
N LEU A 507 28.91 0.67 25.01
CA LEU A 507 29.20 -0.06 23.77
C LEU A 507 28.76 0.77 22.56
N SER A 508 29.21 0.40 21.38
CA SER A 508 28.82 1.10 20.18
C SER A 508 28.78 0.18 18.96
N ASP A 509 27.98 0.57 17.97
CA ASP A 509 27.92 -0.05 16.65
C ASP A 509 28.12 0.98 15.55
N THR A 510 28.61 0.55 14.38
CA THR A 510 28.91 1.43 13.25
C THR A 510 28.37 0.82 11.95
N VAL A 511 27.65 1.64 11.18
CA VAL A 511 27.11 1.26 9.88
C VAL A 511 27.49 2.29 8.82
N SER A 512 27.61 1.86 7.56
CA SER A 512 27.91 2.73 6.42
C SER A 512 26.79 2.74 5.41
N TYR A 513 26.57 3.90 4.79
CA TYR A 513 25.61 4.15 3.73
C TYR A 513 26.35 4.62 2.47
N VAL A 514 26.07 3.97 1.32
CA VAL A 514 26.63 4.36 0.04
C VAL A 514 25.66 5.29 -0.69
N LEU A 515 26.06 6.55 -0.84
CA LEU A 515 25.33 7.56 -1.59
C LEU A 515 25.81 7.52 -3.05
N ASN A 516 24.93 7.20 -3.97
CA ASN A 516 25.17 7.31 -5.41
C ASN A 516 24.90 8.76 -5.84
N VAL A 517 25.87 9.40 -6.49
CA VAL A 517 25.78 10.80 -6.95
C VAL A 517 25.91 10.80 -8.47
N LYS A 518 24.91 11.35 -9.16
CA LYS A 518 24.96 11.60 -10.60
C LYS A 518 25.88 12.79 -10.89
N ALA A 519 26.64 12.67 -11.95
CA ALA A 519 27.45 13.77 -12.45
C ALA A 519 26.61 15.04 -12.60
N LYS A 520 27.20 16.17 -12.21
CA LYS A 520 26.66 17.46 -12.61
C LYS A 520 26.77 17.53 -14.13
N THR A 521 25.63 17.37 -14.82
CA THR A 521 25.58 17.64 -16.26
C THR A 521 26.04 19.08 -16.44
N LYS A 522 27.27 19.29 -16.96
CA LYS A 522 27.63 20.57 -17.54
C LYS A 522 26.55 20.81 -18.60
N THR A 523 25.65 21.73 -18.33
CA THR A 523 24.95 22.39 -19.43
C THR A 523 26.07 22.82 -20.37
N PRO A 524 26.09 22.37 -21.63
CA PRO A 524 27.03 22.91 -22.57
C PRO A 524 26.87 24.42 -22.47
N ASP A 525 27.99 25.15 -22.32
CA ASP A 525 27.98 26.59 -22.48
C ASP A 525 27.40 26.84 -23.87
N ALA A 526 26.08 27.09 -23.93
CA ALA A 526 25.43 27.47 -25.14
C ALA A 526 25.93 28.87 -25.44
N GLY A 527 26.93 28.91 -26.29
CA GLY A 527 27.18 30.12 -27.02
C GLY A 527 25.82 30.58 -27.58
N PRO A 528 25.60 31.87 -27.93
CA PRO A 528 24.30 32.42 -28.22
C PRO A 528 23.56 31.49 -29.18
N VAL A 529 22.55 30.78 -28.70
CA VAL A 529 21.72 29.90 -29.54
C VAL A 529 20.90 30.82 -30.40
N SER A 530 21.26 30.90 -31.67
CA SER A 530 20.49 31.59 -32.69
C SER A 530 19.32 30.69 -33.07
N TYR A 531 18.15 31.00 -32.57
CA TYR A 531 16.93 30.32 -33.00
C TYR A 531 16.50 30.83 -34.38
N PRO A 532 15.99 29.95 -35.27
CA PRO A 532 15.50 30.39 -36.58
C PRO A 532 14.31 31.35 -36.40
N SER A 533 14.28 32.40 -37.20
CA SER A 533 13.12 33.28 -37.25
C SER A 533 11.95 32.54 -37.88
N TRP A 534 10.78 32.67 -37.27
CA TRP A 534 9.57 32.09 -37.79
C TRP A 534 9.28 32.63 -39.21
N SER A 535 8.81 31.76 -40.11
CA SER A 535 8.40 32.11 -41.44
C SER A 535 7.21 31.26 -41.87
N ALA A 536 6.24 31.91 -42.53
CA ALA A 536 5.06 31.27 -43.08
C ALA A 536 5.37 30.30 -44.23
N SER A 537 6.54 30.40 -44.85
CA SER A 537 6.98 29.54 -45.95
C SER A 537 7.74 28.30 -45.49
N GLN A 538 8.02 28.19 -44.19
CA GLN A 538 8.78 27.07 -43.60
C GLN A 538 7.85 26.10 -42.88
N SER A 539 8.14 24.81 -42.99
CA SER A 539 7.42 23.76 -42.29
C SER A 539 7.98 23.60 -40.88
N TRP A 540 7.15 23.81 -39.87
CA TRP A 540 7.49 23.66 -38.45
C TRP A 540 6.93 22.38 -37.89
N LYS A 541 7.67 21.74 -36.97
CA LYS A 541 7.32 20.46 -36.36
C LYS A 541 7.12 20.61 -34.85
N PRO A 542 6.37 19.71 -34.19
CA PRO A 542 6.29 19.65 -32.74
C PRO A 542 7.68 19.67 -32.10
N GLY A 543 7.88 20.57 -31.14
CA GLY A 543 9.15 20.77 -30.43
C GLY A 543 10.08 21.83 -31.05
N ASP A 544 9.88 22.29 -32.29
CA ASP A 544 10.70 23.35 -32.89
C ASP A 544 10.54 24.65 -32.09
N ILE A 545 11.67 25.33 -31.85
CA ILE A 545 11.70 26.64 -31.20
C ILE A 545 12.02 27.72 -32.26
N VAL A 546 11.24 28.78 -32.31
CA VAL A 546 11.36 29.86 -33.25
C VAL A 546 11.39 31.21 -32.54
N LEU A 547 12.07 32.17 -33.17
CA LEU A 547 12.02 33.58 -32.77
C LEU A 547 10.99 34.29 -33.66
N ASN A 548 9.98 34.94 -33.08
CA ASN A 548 9.07 35.83 -33.78
C ASN A 548 8.78 37.09 -32.95
N GLN A 549 8.80 38.25 -33.55
CA GLN A 549 8.58 39.56 -32.92
C GLN A 549 9.38 39.77 -31.59
N GLY A 550 10.59 39.21 -31.53
CA GLY A 550 11.50 39.39 -30.39
C GLY A 550 11.26 38.44 -29.22
N ALA A 551 10.31 37.50 -29.33
CA ALA A 551 10.03 36.47 -28.33
C ALA A 551 10.25 35.07 -28.90
N LEU A 552 10.54 34.10 -28.05
CA LEU A 552 10.70 32.69 -28.39
C LEU A 552 9.41 31.93 -28.17
N TYR A 553 9.13 31.02 -29.13
CA TYR A 553 7.93 30.17 -29.08
C TYR A 553 8.31 28.74 -29.45
N GLN A 554 7.73 27.78 -28.73
CA GLN A 554 7.88 26.36 -29.01
C GLN A 554 6.59 25.79 -29.63
N CYS A 555 6.73 25.08 -30.74
CA CYS A 555 5.63 24.39 -31.39
C CYS A 555 5.12 23.25 -30.47
N LYS A 556 3.83 23.25 -30.16
CA LYS A 556 3.19 22.29 -29.28
C LYS A 556 3.28 20.83 -29.75
N PRO A 557 3.18 19.84 -28.89
CA PRO A 557 3.10 18.43 -29.27
C PRO A 557 1.81 18.14 -30.05
N PHE A 558 1.77 16.99 -30.75
CA PHE A 558 0.56 16.52 -31.43
C PHE A 558 -0.64 16.44 -30.47
N PRO A 559 -1.90 16.80 -30.87
CA PRO A 559 -2.31 17.18 -32.24
C PRO A 559 -2.06 18.66 -32.60
N ALA A 560 -1.89 19.52 -31.63
CA ALA A 560 -1.78 20.97 -31.79
C ALA A 560 -0.58 21.41 -32.66
N GLY A 561 0.54 20.67 -32.58
CA GLY A 561 1.74 20.94 -33.38
C GLY A 561 1.56 20.81 -34.89
N GLY A 562 0.48 20.19 -35.37
CA GLY A 562 0.11 20.16 -36.76
C GLY A 562 -0.29 21.55 -37.32
N TRP A 563 -0.55 22.53 -36.46
CA TRP A 563 -0.95 23.88 -36.82
C TRP A 563 0.20 24.86 -36.91
N CYS A 564 1.38 24.54 -36.42
CA CYS A 564 2.54 25.44 -36.33
C CYS A 564 3.02 25.94 -37.72
N GLY A 565 2.76 25.19 -38.79
CA GLY A 565 3.17 25.52 -40.17
C GLY A 565 2.02 25.87 -41.12
N VAL A 566 0.78 26.03 -40.64
CA VAL A 566 -0.38 26.26 -41.47
C VAL A 566 -1.13 27.53 -41.06
N ALA A 567 -1.89 28.13 -42.02
CA ALA A 567 -2.78 29.27 -41.80
C ALA A 567 -2.15 30.40 -40.95
N PRO A 568 -1.14 31.13 -41.46
CA PRO A 568 -0.38 32.14 -40.70
C PRO A 568 -1.26 33.18 -40.01
N ALA A 569 -2.34 33.62 -40.63
CA ALA A 569 -3.28 34.59 -40.06
C ALA A 569 -3.88 34.11 -38.69
N TYR A 570 -3.91 32.80 -38.48
CA TYR A 570 -4.43 32.21 -37.25
C TYR A 570 -3.32 31.76 -36.30
N TYR A 571 -2.22 31.17 -36.81
CA TYR A 571 -1.24 30.46 -36.01
C TYR A 571 0.19 31.04 -36.07
N GLU A 572 0.40 32.23 -36.61
CA GLU A 572 1.70 32.92 -36.45
C GLU A 572 2.00 33.12 -34.96
N PRO A 573 3.14 32.61 -34.43
CA PRO A 573 3.45 32.66 -33.00
C PRO A 573 3.53 34.11 -32.50
N GLY A 574 2.72 34.42 -31.48
CA GLY A 574 2.64 35.75 -30.87
C GLY A 574 1.81 36.79 -31.63
N ALA A 575 1.33 36.48 -32.85
CA ALA A 575 0.64 37.43 -33.71
C ALA A 575 -0.69 36.92 -34.27
N GLY A 576 -0.80 35.65 -34.60
CA GLY A 576 -2.02 35.04 -35.14
C GLY A 576 -3.20 35.06 -34.13
N ILE A 577 -4.43 35.05 -34.66
CA ILE A 577 -5.66 35.14 -33.85
C ILE A 577 -5.75 34.04 -32.79
N SER A 578 -5.26 32.84 -33.11
CA SER A 578 -5.27 31.63 -32.25
C SER A 578 -3.87 31.02 -32.12
N TRP A 579 -2.83 31.84 -32.09
CA TRP A 579 -1.46 31.33 -32.02
C TRP A 579 -1.20 30.44 -30.80
N GLN A 580 -1.85 30.72 -29.67
CA GLN A 580 -1.75 29.95 -28.43
C GLN A 580 -2.26 28.51 -28.57
N ASP A 581 -3.04 28.19 -29.60
CA ASP A 581 -3.47 26.82 -29.85
C ASP A 581 -2.34 25.96 -30.41
N ALA A 582 -1.40 26.59 -31.16
CA ALA A 582 -0.28 25.92 -31.83
C ALA A 582 1.07 26.06 -31.11
N TRP A 583 1.29 27.15 -30.38
CA TRP A 583 2.58 27.51 -29.81
C TRP A 583 2.49 27.82 -28.32
N ASP A 584 3.56 27.48 -27.59
CA ASP A 584 3.83 27.94 -26.23
C ASP A 584 4.87 29.06 -26.26
N ALA A 585 4.64 30.17 -25.56
CA ALA A 585 5.66 31.18 -25.32
C ALA A 585 6.70 30.68 -24.32
N LEU A 586 8.02 30.90 -24.61
CA LEU A 586 9.14 30.48 -23.78
C LEU A 586 9.69 31.62 -22.95
#